data_a7a3d2ddee9efcc2b2209d2e1277734e
#
_entry.id   a7a3d2ddee9efcc2b2209d2e1277734e
#
_cell.length_a   1.000
_cell.length_b   1.000
_cell.length_c   1.000
_cell.angle_alpha   90.00
_cell.angle_beta   90.00
_cell.angle_gamma   90.00
#
_symmetry.space_group_name_H-M   'P 1'
#
loop_
_entity.id
_entity.type
_entity.pdbx_description
1 polymer ?
#
loop_
_entity_poly.entity_id
_entity_poly.type
_entity_poly.pdbx_seq_one_letter_code
_entity_poly.pdbx_strand_id
1 'polypeptide(L)'
;VSICTAQREIENYIRRLIAQRIDGVFIVGMPPLSDEKYHEIIFNMVEAGIRVLINGIILKDSKEISHIFVDHMTGIDKAVSYLKSMGHTHIAMVSTFGRNSNFDIRDRMFFSAMDKYLPDSPKIFVSETGIRNPDMDSSYSLTKRLLTDHPEVTAVICLNDLMAYGVIQAAAYFNKSVPDELSVIGMDDIYISRNFNPTVTSIGFDKREYGMMAFELLYNHIKKNIIKDIDIRTELYIRSSTGLAPGLK
;
A
#
# COMPACT_ATOMS: atom_id res chain seq x y z
N VAL A 1 -3.36 18.13 -10.83
CA VAL A 1 -3.71 16.83 -10.26
C VAL A 1 -5.21 16.77 -10.15
N SER A 2 -5.80 15.70 -10.70
CA SER A 2 -7.24 15.47 -10.61
C SER A 2 -7.49 14.16 -9.87
N ILE A 3 -8.49 14.16 -8.99
CA ILE A 3 -8.94 13.00 -8.24
C ILE A 3 -10.32 12.63 -8.76
N CYS A 4 -10.48 11.42 -9.28
CA CYS A 4 -11.74 10.87 -9.76
C CYS A 4 -12.11 9.65 -8.91
N THR A 5 -13.31 9.62 -8.38
CA THR A 5 -13.77 8.61 -7.42
C THR A 5 -14.86 7.69 -7.96
N ALA A 6 -15.53 8.07 -9.04
CA ALA A 6 -16.60 7.30 -9.65
C ALA A 6 -16.27 6.96 -11.11
N GLN A 7 -16.69 5.77 -11.58
CA GLN A 7 -16.45 5.30 -12.96
C GLN A 7 -16.84 6.34 -14.02
N ARG A 8 -18.05 6.92 -13.92
CA ARG A 8 -18.55 7.91 -14.87
C ARG A 8 -17.69 9.19 -14.89
N GLU A 9 -17.15 9.60 -13.76
CA GLU A 9 -16.25 10.74 -13.66
C GLU A 9 -14.92 10.46 -14.36
N ILE A 10 -14.38 9.26 -14.18
CA ILE A 10 -13.13 8.82 -14.84
C ILE A 10 -13.30 8.82 -16.34
N GLU A 11 -14.36 8.21 -16.89
CA GLU A 11 -14.64 8.18 -18.33
C GLU A 11 -14.77 9.59 -18.91
N ASN A 12 -15.54 10.47 -18.26
CA ASN A 12 -15.72 11.85 -18.69
C ASN A 12 -14.41 12.65 -18.65
N TYR A 13 -13.60 12.40 -17.59
CA TYR A 13 -12.31 13.06 -17.45
C TYR A 13 -11.35 12.64 -18.57
N ILE A 14 -11.27 11.36 -18.88
CA ILE A 14 -10.42 10.83 -19.95
C ILE A 14 -10.84 11.37 -21.32
N ARG A 15 -12.14 11.42 -21.61
CA ARG A 15 -12.64 12.05 -22.85
C ARG A 15 -12.19 13.51 -22.98
N ARG A 16 -12.15 14.26 -21.87
CA ARG A 16 -11.62 15.64 -21.86
C ARG A 16 -10.12 15.68 -22.12
N LEU A 17 -9.34 14.79 -21.53
CA LEU A 17 -7.90 14.71 -21.77
C LEU A 17 -7.60 14.43 -23.25
N ILE A 18 -8.33 13.49 -23.86
CA ILE A 18 -8.23 13.18 -25.30
C ILE A 18 -8.61 14.41 -26.14
N ALA A 19 -9.73 15.06 -25.84
CA ALA A 19 -10.18 16.25 -26.57
C ALA A 19 -9.21 17.42 -26.45
N GLN A 20 -8.52 17.56 -25.32
CA GLN A 20 -7.50 18.58 -25.08
C GLN A 20 -6.14 18.25 -25.71
N ARG A 21 -5.97 17.05 -26.27
CA ARG A 21 -4.73 16.58 -26.91
C ARG A 21 -3.52 16.75 -25.99
N ILE A 22 -3.64 16.31 -24.73
CA ILE A 22 -2.50 16.34 -23.82
C ILE A 22 -1.39 15.40 -24.32
N ASP A 23 -0.13 15.74 -24.05
CA ASP A 23 1.02 14.95 -24.49
C ASP A 23 1.16 13.62 -23.72
N GLY A 24 0.83 13.62 -22.44
CA GLY A 24 0.97 12.42 -21.59
C GLY A 24 0.23 12.51 -20.28
N VAL A 25 0.07 11.35 -19.62
CA VAL A 25 -0.62 11.19 -18.34
C VAL A 25 0.14 10.24 -17.42
N PHE A 26 0.22 10.59 -16.15
CA PHE A 26 0.66 9.70 -15.09
C PHE A 26 -0.54 9.29 -14.24
N ILE A 27 -0.82 7.99 -14.21
CA ILE A 27 -1.94 7.40 -13.47
C ILE A 27 -1.39 6.79 -12.17
N VAL A 28 -1.85 7.32 -11.03
CA VAL A 28 -1.48 6.85 -9.70
C VAL A 28 -2.69 6.27 -9.00
N GLY A 29 -2.56 5.05 -8.50
CA GLY A 29 -3.64 4.32 -7.85
C GLY A 29 -4.58 3.64 -8.85
N MET A 30 -5.38 2.72 -8.31
CA MET A 30 -6.38 2.00 -9.10
C MET A 30 -7.72 2.74 -9.04
N PRO A 31 -8.30 3.06 -10.19
CA PRO A 31 -9.69 3.51 -10.21
C PRO A 31 -10.63 2.35 -9.82
N PRO A 32 -11.84 2.63 -9.31
CA PRO A 32 -12.84 1.62 -8.99
C PRO A 32 -13.52 1.07 -10.27
N LEU A 33 -12.73 0.48 -11.14
CA LEU A 33 -13.12 -0.08 -12.43
C LEU A 33 -12.81 -1.58 -12.45
N SER A 34 -13.52 -2.35 -13.30
CA SER A 34 -13.08 -3.70 -13.65
C SER A 34 -11.78 -3.63 -14.46
N ASP A 35 -10.99 -4.71 -14.44
CA ASP A 35 -9.73 -4.79 -15.19
C ASP A 35 -9.96 -4.55 -16.69
N GLU A 36 -11.02 -5.12 -17.27
CA GLU A 36 -11.37 -4.95 -18.68
C GLU A 36 -11.63 -3.47 -19.03
N LYS A 37 -12.39 -2.78 -18.17
CA LYS A 37 -12.72 -1.38 -18.38
C LYS A 37 -11.51 -0.48 -18.20
N TYR A 38 -10.64 -0.82 -17.23
CA TYR A 38 -9.39 -0.12 -17.03
C TYR A 38 -8.48 -0.24 -18.25
N HIS A 39 -8.34 -1.46 -18.80
CA HIS A 39 -7.58 -1.72 -20.04
C HIS A 39 -8.14 -0.92 -21.21
N GLU A 40 -9.46 -1.00 -21.45
CA GLU A 40 -10.13 -0.24 -22.54
C GLU A 40 -9.80 1.24 -22.47
N ILE A 41 -9.91 1.83 -21.29
CA ILE A 41 -9.65 3.27 -21.07
C ILE A 41 -8.18 3.62 -21.36
N ILE A 42 -7.24 2.82 -20.90
CA ILE A 42 -5.82 3.06 -21.12
C ILE A 42 -5.48 2.94 -22.61
N PHE A 43 -5.98 1.92 -23.28
CA PHE A 43 -5.74 1.75 -24.73
C PHE A 43 -6.35 2.87 -25.55
N ASN A 44 -7.55 3.36 -25.22
CA ASN A 44 -8.15 4.53 -25.88
C ASN A 44 -7.28 5.79 -25.76
N MET A 45 -6.58 5.99 -24.64
CA MET A 45 -5.63 7.11 -24.50
C MET A 45 -4.39 6.90 -25.37
N VAL A 46 -3.85 5.68 -25.39
CA VAL A 46 -2.68 5.34 -26.23
C VAL A 46 -3.01 5.52 -27.73
N GLU A 47 -4.15 5.02 -28.19
CA GLU A 47 -4.63 5.19 -29.56
C GLU A 47 -4.83 6.66 -29.94
N ALA A 48 -5.24 7.48 -28.97
CA ALA A 48 -5.34 8.93 -29.14
C ALA A 48 -3.97 9.64 -29.16
N GLY A 49 -2.86 8.90 -29.05
CA GLY A 49 -1.50 9.44 -29.08
C GLY A 49 -0.99 9.98 -27.74
N ILE A 50 -1.72 9.77 -26.64
CA ILE A 50 -1.32 10.19 -25.30
C ILE A 50 -0.29 9.19 -24.75
N ARG A 51 0.85 9.68 -24.26
CA ARG A 51 1.85 8.84 -23.59
C ARG A 51 1.41 8.54 -22.17
N VAL A 52 1.41 7.25 -21.80
CA VAL A 52 0.89 6.80 -20.51
C VAL A 52 2.00 6.24 -19.63
N LEU A 53 2.06 6.73 -18.40
CA LEU A 53 2.83 6.15 -17.30
C LEU A 53 1.86 5.68 -16.22
N ILE A 54 2.03 4.44 -15.73
CA ILE A 54 1.15 3.84 -14.72
C ILE A 54 1.94 3.47 -13.47
N ASN A 55 1.37 3.72 -12.30
CA ASN A 55 1.88 3.18 -11.05
C ASN A 55 1.23 1.83 -10.75
N GLY A 56 2.05 0.77 -10.72
CA GLY A 56 1.75 -0.47 -10.01
C GLY A 56 0.92 -1.54 -10.74
N ILE A 57 0.45 -1.35 -11.97
CA ILE A 57 -0.29 -2.39 -12.72
C ILE A 57 0.46 -2.72 -13.99
N ILE A 58 0.75 -4.02 -14.20
CA ILE A 58 1.22 -4.51 -15.49
C ILE A 58 0.01 -4.79 -16.37
N LEU A 59 -0.13 -4.01 -17.43
CA LEU A 59 -1.09 -4.31 -18.48
C LEU A 59 -0.44 -5.31 -19.43
N LYS A 60 -1.05 -6.47 -19.63
CA LYS A 60 -0.60 -7.46 -20.61
C LYS A 60 -0.57 -6.79 -22.00
N ASP A 61 0.51 -7.04 -22.75
CA ASP A 61 0.73 -6.55 -24.12
C ASP A 61 0.96 -5.02 -24.27
N SER A 62 1.33 -4.34 -23.21
CA SER A 62 1.50 -2.88 -23.18
C SER A 62 2.91 -2.42 -23.58
N LYS A 63 3.33 -2.69 -24.82
CA LYS A 63 4.63 -2.19 -25.34
C LYS A 63 4.71 -0.65 -25.49
N GLU A 64 3.59 0.04 -25.30
CA GLU A 64 3.48 1.50 -25.48
C GLU A 64 3.22 2.23 -24.15
N ILE A 65 3.34 1.54 -23.02
CA ILE A 65 3.07 2.08 -21.69
C ILE A 65 4.31 1.92 -20.82
N SER A 66 4.70 2.97 -20.12
CA SER A 66 5.75 2.91 -19.10
C SER A 66 5.14 2.62 -17.74
N HIS A 67 5.86 1.90 -16.89
CA HIS A 67 5.41 1.58 -15.54
C HIS A 67 6.43 2.02 -14.48
N ILE A 68 5.90 2.42 -13.33
CA ILE A 68 6.67 2.65 -12.12
C ILE A 68 6.07 1.79 -11.00
N PHE A 69 6.86 0.89 -10.44
CA PHE A 69 6.43 -0.04 -9.40
C PHE A 69 7.01 0.34 -8.06
N VAL A 70 6.20 0.24 -7.01
CA VAL A 70 6.70 0.31 -5.63
C VAL A 70 6.92 -1.13 -5.14
N ASP A 71 8.14 -1.47 -4.80
CA ASP A 71 8.51 -2.80 -4.31
C ASP A 71 8.08 -2.99 -2.84
N HIS A 72 6.79 -3.27 -2.66
CA HIS A 72 6.23 -3.57 -1.33
C HIS A 72 6.77 -4.87 -0.74
N MET A 73 7.22 -5.83 -1.59
CA MET A 73 7.77 -7.11 -1.13
C MET A 73 8.96 -6.89 -0.21
N THR A 74 9.95 -6.13 -0.68
CA THR A 74 11.15 -5.81 0.12
C THR A 74 10.80 -5.13 1.43
N GLY A 75 9.83 -4.21 1.44
CA GLY A 75 9.42 -3.51 2.65
C GLY A 75 8.74 -4.43 3.67
N ILE A 76 7.81 -5.27 3.22
CA ILE A 76 7.11 -6.23 4.08
C ILE A 76 8.09 -7.29 4.62
N ASP A 77 8.99 -7.78 3.78
CA ASP A 77 10.06 -8.72 4.18
C ASP A 77 10.92 -8.12 5.31
N LYS A 78 11.34 -6.85 5.16
CA LYS A 78 12.07 -6.13 6.22
C LYS A 78 11.24 -5.97 7.49
N ALA A 79 9.94 -5.66 7.38
CA ALA A 79 9.06 -5.46 8.52
C ALA A 79 8.88 -6.74 9.34
N VAL A 80 8.59 -7.87 8.69
CA VAL A 80 8.44 -9.16 9.39
C VAL A 80 9.76 -9.61 10.00
N SER A 81 10.88 -9.48 9.28
CA SER A 81 12.22 -9.78 9.79
C SER A 81 12.57 -8.92 11.00
N TYR A 82 12.27 -7.62 10.97
CA TYR A 82 12.47 -6.70 12.08
C TYR A 82 11.63 -7.09 13.30
N LEU A 83 10.32 -7.32 13.14
CA LEU A 83 9.45 -7.74 14.25
C LEU A 83 9.92 -9.07 14.87
N LYS A 84 10.35 -10.03 14.05
CA LYS A 84 10.99 -11.26 14.54
C LYS A 84 12.22 -10.96 15.39
N SER A 85 13.10 -10.07 14.94
CA SER A 85 14.32 -9.69 15.68
C SER A 85 14.01 -9.00 17.00
N MET A 86 12.83 -8.36 17.12
CA MET A 86 12.30 -7.78 18.36
C MET A 86 11.56 -8.81 19.25
N GLY A 87 11.53 -10.09 18.83
CA GLY A 87 10.96 -11.20 19.59
C GLY A 87 9.48 -11.47 19.33
N HIS A 88 8.83 -10.78 18.40
CA HIS A 88 7.43 -11.02 18.07
C HIS A 88 7.27 -12.33 17.27
N THR A 89 6.34 -13.18 17.74
CA THR A 89 5.95 -14.42 17.07
C THR A 89 4.48 -14.43 16.63
N HIS A 90 3.63 -13.64 17.28
CA HIS A 90 2.23 -13.47 16.94
C HIS A 90 2.03 -12.13 16.22
N ILE A 91 2.26 -12.15 14.91
CA ILE A 91 2.18 -10.98 14.04
C ILE A 91 0.91 -11.09 13.19
N ALA A 92 0.08 -10.07 13.22
CA ALA A 92 -1.12 -10.00 12.39
C ALA A 92 -0.98 -8.97 11.26
N MET A 93 -1.75 -9.16 10.18
CA MET A 93 -1.97 -8.12 9.16
C MET A 93 -3.41 -7.65 9.19
N VAL A 94 -3.58 -6.33 9.22
CA VAL A 94 -4.88 -5.67 9.06
C VAL A 94 -4.96 -5.06 7.67
N SER A 95 -5.91 -5.56 6.86
CA SER A 95 -6.12 -5.20 5.46
C SER A 95 -7.60 -4.94 5.19
N THR A 96 -7.92 -4.26 4.11
CA THR A 96 -9.31 -4.03 3.67
C THR A 96 -9.73 -4.88 2.48
N PHE A 97 -8.81 -5.64 1.91
CA PHE A 97 -9.08 -6.50 0.77
C PHE A 97 -9.13 -7.96 1.23
N GLY A 98 -10.23 -8.63 0.92
CA GLY A 98 -10.39 -10.05 1.25
C GLY A 98 -9.41 -10.94 0.48
N ARG A 99 -9.13 -12.12 1.03
CA ARG A 99 -8.21 -13.14 0.44
C ARG A 99 -8.47 -13.50 -1.02
N ASN A 100 -9.64 -13.19 -1.56
CA ASN A 100 -10.07 -13.54 -2.91
C ASN A 100 -10.02 -12.36 -3.89
N SER A 101 -9.57 -11.17 -3.48
CA SER A 101 -9.40 -10.07 -4.42
C SER A 101 -8.08 -10.24 -5.17
N ASN A 102 -8.13 -10.20 -6.50
CA ASN A 102 -6.93 -10.27 -7.35
C ASN A 102 -6.01 -9.04 -7.19
N PHE A 103 -6.40 -8.07 -6.37
CA PHE A 103 -5.77 -6.77 -6.26
C PHE A 103 -4.84 -6.61 -5.08
N ASP A 104 -4.82 -7.55 -4.12
CA ASP A 104 -3.95 -7.39 -2.96
C ASP A 104 -2.74 -8.32 -3.01
N ILE A 105 -1.73 -7.83 -3.68
CA ILE A 105 -0.42 -8.49 -3.70
C ILE A 105 0.26 -8.41 -2.32
N ARG A 106 -0.04 -7.40 -1.49
CA ARG A 106 0.59 -7.18 -0.17
C ARG A 106 0.21 -8.24 0.85
N ASP A 107 -1.02 -8.74 0.81
CA ASP A 107 -1.44 -9.86 1.66
C ASP A 107 -0.61 -11.12 1.38
N ARG A 108 -0.40 -11.44 0.10
CA ARG A 108 0.45 -12.57 -0.31
C ARG A 108 1.90 -12.37 0.08
N MET A 109 2.40 -11.13 -0.02
CA MET A 109 3.75 -10.77 0.41
C MET A 109 3.91 -10.96 1.91
N PHE A 110 2.91 -10.57 2.71
CA PHE A 110 2.91 -10.81 4.16
C PHE A 110 2.97 -12.30 4.48
N PHE A 111 2.11 -13.13 3.87
CA PHE A 111 2.15 -14.57 4.09
C PHE A 111 3.49 -15.20 3.68
N SER A 112 4.06 -14.77 2.55
CA SER A 112 5.38 -15.23 2.11
C SER A 112 6.49 -14.87 3.11
N ALA A 113 6.46 -13.65 3.64
CA ALA A 113 7.43 -13.21 4.65
C ALA A 113 7.26 -13.97 5.98
N MET A 114 6.01 -14.25 6.40
CA MET A 114 5.74 -15.09 7.57
C MET A 114 6.27 -16.52 7.37
N ASP A 115 6.05 -17.13 6.20
CA ASP A 115 6.61 -18.45 5.88
C ASP A 115 8.14 -18.48 5.96
N LYS A 116 8.77 -17.42 5.47
CA LYS A 116 10.23 -17.29 5.45
C LYS A 116 10.85 -17.12 6.83
N TYR A 117 10.26 -16.27 7.66
CA TYR A 117 10.88 -15.85 8.92
C TYR A 117 10.29 -16.53 10.15
N LEU A 118 9.02 -16.90 10.12
CA LEU A 118 8.23 -17.42 11.24
C LEU A 118 7.33 -18.59 10.76
N PRO A 119 7.92 -19.67 10.20
CA PRO A 119 7.14 -20.76 9.59
C PRO A 119 6.19 -21.46 10.58
N ASP A 120 6.57 -21.55 11.85
CA ASP A 120 5.79 -22.21 12.90
C ASP A 120 4.79 -21.26 13.60
N SER A 121 4.78 -19.99 13.26
CA SER A 121 3.88 -19.00 13.86
C SER A 121 2.54 -18.93 13.13
N PRO A 122 1.43 -18.62 13.84
CA PRO A 122 0.14 -18.47 13.22
C PRO A 122 0.12 -17.29 12.23
N LYS A 123 -0.50 -17.49 11.06
CA LYS A 123 -0.70 -16.44 10.06
C LYS A 123 -2.03 -15.74 10.30
N ILE A 124 -2.02 -14.75 11.17
CA ILE A 124 -3.21 -14.02 11.57
C ILE A 124 -3.46 -12.89 10.58
N PHE A 125 -4.68 -12.86 10.04
CA PHE A 125 -5.07 -11.90 9.02
C PHE A 125 -6.53 -11.50 9.21
N VAL A 126 -6.79 -10.19 9.26
CA VAL A 126 -8.14 -9.65 9.31
C VAL A 126 -8.35 -8.67 8.18
N SER A 127 -9.48 -8.83 7.50
CA SER A 127 -9.92 -7.92 6.46
C SER A 127 -11.44 -7.91 6.39
N GLU A 128 -11.97 -6.90 5.76
CA GLU A 128 -13.39 -6.82 5.41
C GLU A 128 -13.54 -6.54 3.92
N THR A 129 -14.42 -7.32 3.27
CA THR A 129 -14.74 -7.14 1.85
C THR A 129 -15.68 -5.96 1.67
N GLY A 130 -15.48 -5.17 0.60
CA GLY A 130 -16.35 -4.05 0.28
C GLY A 130 -15.90 -2.69 0.84
N ILE A 131 -14.88 -2.64 1.67
CA ILE A 131 -14.26 -1.36 2.07
C ILE A 131 -13.46 -0.84 0.88
N ARG A 132 -13.95 0.25 0.29
CA ARG A 132 -13.30 0.86 -0.90
C ARG A 132 -12.09 1.71 -0.55
N ASN A 133 -12.05 2.27 0.66
CA ASN A 133 -10.97 3.13 1.13
C ASN A 133 -10.43 2.60 2.45
N PRO A 134 -9.17 2.14 2.49
CA PRO A 134 -8.50 1.76 3.73
C PRO A 134 -8.24 3.01 4.59
N ASP A 135 -9.00 3.16 5.66
CA ASP A 135 -9.00 4.33 6.55
C ASP A 135 -8.89 3.95 8.04
N MET A 136 -8.93 4.95 8.90
CA MET A 136 -8.84 4.77 10.36
C MET A 136 -10.04 4.03 10.93
N ASP A 137 -11.26 4.33 10.48
CA ASP A 137 -12.49 3.78 11.07
C ASP A 137 -12.64 2.28 10.74
N SER A 138 -12.35 1.90 9.51
CA SER A 138 -12.35 0.50 9.08
C SER A 138 -11.32 -0.32 9.85
N SER A 139 -10.10 0.18 9.98
CA SER A 139 -9.04 -0.52 10.72
C SER A 139 -9.29 -0.57 12.22
N TYR A 140 -9.89 0.46 12.81
CA TYR A 140 -10.33 0.45 14.20
C TYR A 140 -11.30 -0.71 14.47
N SER A 141 -12.31 -0.86 13.62
CA SER A 141 -13.33 -1.91 13.74
C SER A 141 -12.73 -3.31 13.54
N LEU A 142 -11.87 -3.46 12.52
CA LEU A 142 -11.13 -4.70 12.25
C LEU A 142 -10.23 -5.09 13.41
N THR A 143 -9.53 -4.14 14.00
CA THR A 143 -8.59 -4.38 15.11
C THR A 143 -9.32 -4.78 16.40
N LYS A 144 -10.51 -4.21 16.65
CA LYS A 144 -11.33 -4.67 17.77
C LYS A 144 -11.67 -6.14 17.64
N ARG A 145 -12.08 -6.60 16.47
CA ARG A 145 -12.32 -8.02 16.21
C ARG A 145 -11.03 -8.83 16.36
N LEU A 146 -9.93 -8.36 15.73
CA LEU A 146 -8.62 -9.01 15.84
C LEU A 146 -8.21 -9.27 17.29
N LEU A 147 -8.22 -8.24 18.13
CA LEU A 147 -7.75 -8.35 19.53
C LEU A 147 -8.73 -9.09 20.45
N THR A 148 -10.00 -9.22 20.05
CA THR A 148 -10.98 -10.07 20.71
C THR A 148 -10.72 -11.55 20.39
N ASP A 149 -10.52 -11.88 19.12
CA ASP A 149 -10.38 -13.25 18.63
C ASP A 149 -8.95 -13.79 18.85
N HIS A 150 -7.96 -12.89 18.85
CA HIS A 150 -6.51 -13.18 18.93
C HIS A 150 -5.83 -12.26 19.97
N PRO A 151 -6.12 -12.42 21.27
CA PRO A 151 -5.51 -11.58 22.32
C PRO A 151 -3.99 -11.77 22.44
N GLU A 152 -3.45 -12.87 21.93
CA GLU A 152 -2.01 -13.20 21.87
C GLU A 152 -1.22 -12.35 20.86
N VAL A 153 -1.88 -11.60 19.97
CA VAL A 153 -1.20 -10.74 18.99
C VAL A 153 -0.42 -9.64 19.68
N THR A 154 0.86 -9.55 19.35
CA THR A 154 1.79 -8.55 19.90
C THR A 154 2.34 -7.58 18.85
N ALA A 155 2.10 -7.83 17.57
CA ALA A 155 2.47 -6.91 16.50
C ALA A 155 1.44 -6.91 15.36
N VAL A 156 1.23 -5.76 14.74
CA VAL A 156 0.31 -5.58 13.61
C VAL A 156 1.02 -4.84 12.48
N ILE A 157 0.92 -5.38 11.26
CA ILE A 157 1.29 -4.70 10.03
C ILE A 157 -0.01 -4.25 9.34
N CYS A 158 -0.07 -2.99 8.96
CA CYS A 158 -1.25 -2.37 8.33
C CYS A 158 -1.01 -2.11 6.85
N LEU A 159 -2.08 -2.14 6.06
CA LEU A 159 -2.04 -1.90 4.62
C LEU A 159 -1.56 -0.48 4.26
N ASN A 160 -1.79 0.49 5.14
CA ASN A 160 -1.27 1.87 5.04
C ASN A 160 -1.15 2.52 6.44
N ASP A 161 -0.60 3.72 6.48
CA ASP A 161 -0.40 4.47 7.72
C ASP A 161 -1.71 4.97 8.34
N LEU A 162 -2.73 5.30 7.56
CA LEU A 162 -4.04 5.69 8.12
C LEU A 162 -4.67 4.54 8.90
N MET A 163 -4.54 3.32 8.40
CA MET A 163 -4.98 2.13 9.12
C MET A 163 -4.16 1.90 10.40
N ALA A 164 -2.85 2.20 10.39
CA ALA A 164 -2.04 2.08 11.60
C ALA A 164 -2.56 2.97 12.75
N TYR A 165 -3.09 4.15 12.44
CA TYR A 165 -3.74 5.00 13.48
C TYR A 165 -5.01 4.38 14.04
N GLY A 166 -5.84 3.77 13.20
CA GLY A 166 -7.03 3.06 13.69
C GLY A 166 -6.68 1.86 14.57
N VAL A 167 -5.58 1.15 14.25
CA VAL A 167 -5.03 0.08 15.11
C VAL A 167 -4.57 0.64 16.45
N ILE A 168 -3.85 1.76 16.48
CA ILE A 168 -3.38 2.42 17.72
C ILE A 168 -4.58 2.85 18.59
N GLN A 169 -5.62 3.41 17.98
CA GLN A 169 -6.84 3.77 18.71
C GLN A 169 -7.57 2.55 19.27
N ALA A 170 -7.64 1.45 18.50
CA ALA A 170 -8.24 0.21 18.98
C ALA A 170 -7.42 -0.43 20.12
N ALA A 171 -6.09 -0.38 20.04
CA ALA A 171 -5.21 -0.84 21.12
C ALA A 171 -5.53 -0.10 22.43
N ALA A 172 -5.67 1.22 22.40
CA ALA A 172 -6.05 2.04 23.55
C ALA A 172 -7.42 1.63 24.13
N TYR A 173 -8.40 1.28 23.28
CA TYR A 173 -9.70 0.76 23.73
C TYR A 173 -9.56 -0.55 24.55
N PHE A 174 -8.59 -1.40 24.22
CA PHE A 174 -8.27 -2.63 24.96
C PHE A 174 -7.24 -2.42 26.09
N ASN A 175 -6.93 -1.16 26.44
CA ASN A 175 -5.88 -0.79 27.40
C ASN A 175 -4.50 -1.36 27.04
N LYS A 176 -4.24 -1.63 25.77
CA LYS A 176 -2.92 -2.06 25.30
C LYS A 176 -2.10 -0.83 24.89
N SER A 177 -0.96 -0.67 25.49
CA SER A 177 -0.01 0.40 25.15
C SER A 177 0.78 0.09 23.87
N VAL A 178 0.97 1.13 23.04
CA VAL A 178 1.84 1.07 21.86
C VAL A 178 3.08 1.92 22.15
N PRO A 179 4.29 1.36 22.06
CA PRO A 179 4.65 0.03 21.51
C PRO A 179 4.70 -1.10 22.56
N ASP A 180 4.49 -0.85 23.86
CA ASP A 180 4.90 -1.75 24.93
C ASP A 180 4.18 -3.09 24.94
N GLU A 181 2.91 -3.13 24.55
CA GLU A 181 2.09 -4.34 24.49
C GLU A 181 1.66 -4.69 23.06
N LEU A 182 1.69 -3.71 22.16
CA LEU A 182 1.37 -3.92 20.75
C LEU A 182 2.29 -3.06 19.86
N SER A 183 3.12 -3.69 19.06
CA SER A 183 3.87 -3.02 18.00
C SER A 183 3.00 -2.80 16.78
N VAL A 184 3.10 -1.62 16.15
CA VAL A 184 2.30 -1.26 14.97
C VAL A 184 3.20 -0.74 13.85
N ILE A 185 3.06 -1.31 12.65
CA ILE A 185 3.75 -0.89 11.43
C ILE A 185 2.71 -0.47 10.39
N GLY A 186 2.88 0.72 9.80
CA GLY A 186 2.10 1.20 8.66
C GLY A 186 2.82 0.98 7.32
N MET A 187 2.19 1.48 6.25
CA MET A 187 2.80 1.62 4.92
C MET A 187 2.50 3.01 4.36
N ASP A 188 3.30 3.43 3.41
CA ASP A 188 3.32 4.68 2.66
C ASP A 188 4.19 5.78 3.25
N ASP A 189 4.61 5.75 4.51
CA ASP A 189 5.39 6.79 5.19
C ASP A 189 4.84 8.21 4.90
N ILE A 190 3.55 8.41 5.18
CA ILE A 190 2.91 9.71 4.99
C ILE A 190 3.41 10.72 6.02
N TYR A 191 3.29 12.02 5.71
CA TYR A 191 3.81 13.10 6.56
C TYR A 191 3.35 13.01 8.02
N ILE A 192 2.09 12.66 8.26
CA ILE A 192 1.53 12.58 9.61
C ILE A 192 2.19 11.47 10.46
N SER A 193 2.72 10.41 9.84
CA SER A 193 3.36 9.28 10.55
C SER A 193 4.58 9.70 11.35
N ARG A 194 5.22 10.81 10.99
CA ARG A 194 6.37 11.40 11.68
C ARG A 194 5.97 12.33 12.82
N ASN A 195 4.70 12.76 12.86
CA ASN A 195 4.22 13.84 13.74
C ASN A 195 3.10 13.40 14.68
N PHE A 196 2.67 12.13 14.60
CA PHE A 196 1.68 11.57 15.52
C PHE A 196 2.35 11.07 16.81
N ASN A 197 1.57 10.73 17.84
CA ASN A 197 2.09 10.12 19.06
C ASN A 197 1.33 8.84 19.39
N PRO A 198 1.99 7.67 19.36
CA PRO A 198 3.39 7.45 18.96
C PRO A 198 3.64 7.73 17.47
N THR A 199 4.86 8.14 17.09
CA THR A 199 5.27 8.23 15.68
C THR A 199 5.28 6.83 15.07
N VAL A 200 4.71 6.69 13.86
CA VAL A 200 4.44 5.37 13.26
C VAL A 200 5.66 4.85 12.50
N THR A 201 6.14 3.66 12.88
CA THR A 201 7.06 2.86 12.07
C THR A 201 6.35 2.51 10.76
N SER A 202 6.96 2.80 9.62
CA SER A 202 6.28 2.66 8.33
C SER A 202 7.19 2.12 7.23
N ILE A 203 6.63 1.28 6.37
CA ILE A 203 7.22 0.88 5.11
C ILE A 203 6.98 2.01 4.11
N GLY A 204 8.02 2.57 3.53
CA GLY A 204 7.86 3.68 2.62
C GLY A 204 9.00 3.84 1.64
N PHE A 205 8.96 4.92 0.89
CA PHE A 205 9.98 5.30 -0.10
C PHE A 205 10.10 6.81 -0.17
N ASP A 206 11.18 7.32 -0.76
CA ASP A 206 11.33 8.76 -0.97
C ASP A 206 10.34 9.26 -2.02
N LYS A 207 9.33 10.02 -1.55
CA LYS A 207 8.25 10.56 -2.41
C LYS A 207 8.75 11.61 -3.40
N ARG A 208 9.82 12.32 -3.05
CA ARG A 208 10.42 13.33 -3.93
C ARG A 208 11.18 12.65 -5.06
N GLU A 209 12.00 11.67 -4.74
CA GLU A 209 12.73 10.87 -5.72
C GLU A 209 11.75 10.16 -6.66
N TYR A 210 10.72 9.51 -6.10
CA TYR A 210 9.64 8.89 -6.87
C TYR A 210 8.99 9.87 -7.87
N GLY A 211 8.62 11.06 -7.41
CA GLY A 211 8.02 12.08 -8.27
C GLY A 211 8.95 12.56 -9.38
N MET A 212 10.25 12.73 -9.07
CA MET A 212 11.26 13.09 -10.08
C MET A 212 11.44 11.99 -11.13
N MET A 213 11.55 10.73 -10.69
CA MET A 213 11.69 9.59 -11.59
C MET A 213 10.45 9.40 -12.47
N ALA A 214 9.25 9.52 -11.90
CA ALA A 214 8.00 9.45 -12.66
C ALA A 214 7.92 10.56 -13.73
N PHE A 215 8.28 11.80 -13.37
CA PHE A 215 8.34 12.89 -14.33
C PHE A 215 9.36 12.61 -15.45
N GLU A 216 10.56 12.15 -15.11
CA GLU A 216 11.60 11.85 -16.10
C GLU A 216 11.18 10.74 -17.06
N LEU A 217 10.55 9.68 -16.55
CA LEU A 217 10.00 8.58 -17.36
C LEU A 217 8.99 9.11 -18.36
N LEU A 218 7.99 9.84 -17.89
CA LEU A 218 6.94 10.37 -18.76
C LEU A 218 7.49 11.39 -19.76
N TYR A 219 8.40 12.27 -19.33
CA TYR A 219 9.06 13.24 -20.21
C TYR A 219 9.87 12.55 -21.32
N ASN A 220 10.65 11.52 -20.99
CA ASN A 220 11.41 10.77 -21.99
C ASN A 220 10.49 9.98 -22.92
N HIS A 221 9.36 9.45 -22.43
CA HIS A 221 8.36 8.83 -23.27
C HIS A 221 7.76 9.82 -24.26
N ILE A 222 7.38 11.03 -23.82
CA ILE A 222 6.81 12.10 -24.67
C ILE A 222 7.83 12.60 -25.71
N LYS A 223 9.05 12.92 -25.28
CA LYS A 223 10.02 13.63 -26.15
C LYS A 223 10.90 12.71 -27.00
N LYS A 224 11.16 11.49 -26.53
CA LYS A 224 12.13 10.56 -27.16
C LYS A 224 11.51 9.23 -27.54
N ASN A 225 10.23 9.02 -27.25
CA ASN A 225 9.52 7.74 -27.39
C ASN A 225 10.24 6.58 -26.68
N ILE A 226 10.86 6.87 -25.51
CA ILE A 226 11.52 5.87 -24.68
C ILE A 226 10.50 5.33 -23.68
N ILE A 227 10.21 4.05 -23.83
CA ILE A 227 9.32 3.29 -22.91
C ILE A 227 10.21 2.50 -21.97
N LYS A 228 9.97 2.64 -20.67
CA LYS A 228 10.77 1.98 -19.64
C LYS A 228 9.95 1.73 -18.39
N ASP A 229 10.19 0.58 -17.77
CA ASP A 229 9.68 0.22 -16.45
C ASP A 229 10.78 0.41 -15.41
N ILE A 230 10.40 0.88 -14.22
CA ILE A 230 11.31 1.02 -13.08
C ILE A 230 10.67 0.54 -11.79
N ASP A 231 11.51 0.01 -10.89
CA ASP A 231 11.14 -0.39 -9.54
C ASP A 231 11.66 0.62 -8.51
N ILE A 232 10.79 1.06 -7.63
CA ILE A 232 11.10 1.93 -6.49
C ILE A 232 11.25 1.04 -5.25
N ARG A 233 12.45 1.03 -4.67
CA ARG A 233 12.72 0.28 -3.46
C ARG A 233 12.04 0.91 -2.26
N THR A 234 11.51 0.07 -1.38
CA THR A 234 10.96 0.48 -0.10
C THR A 234 11.95 0.25 1.04
N GLU A 235 11.85 1.11 2.06
CA GLU A 235 12.61 1.02 3.29
C GLU A 235 11.67 0.93 4.49
N LEU A 236 12.15 0.36 5.59
CA LEU A 236 11.45 0.39 6.87
C LEU A 236 11.96 1.57 7.70
N TYR A 237 11.13 2.57 7.89
CA TYR A 237 11.40 3.73 8.75
C TYR A 237 10.96 3.42 10.17
N ILE A 238 11.91 2.99 11.01
CA ILE A 238 11.65 2.61 12.41
C ILE A 238 11.40 3.87 13.24
N ARG A 239 10.31 3.82 14.05
CA ARG A 239 9.87 4.91 14.93
C ARG A 239 9.34 4.34 16.26
N SER A 240 8.57 5.16 17.01
CA SER A 240 8.16 4.83 18.37
C SER A 240 6.94 3.91 18.47
N SER A 241 6.29 3.53 17.38
CA SER A 241 5.16 2.58 17.41
C SER A 241 5.56 1.11 17.45
N THR A 242 6.85 0.80 17.45
CA THR A 242 7.38 -0.56 17.55
C THR A 242 8.41 -0.68 18.67
N GLY A 243 8.42 -1.82 19.39
CA GLY A 243 9.31 -2.11 20.49
C GLY A 243 9.59 -3.61 20.62
N LEU A 244 10.23 -4.01 21.72
CA LEU A 244 10.41 -5.43 22.05
C LEU A 244 9.07 -6.12 22.32
N ALA A 245 8.98 -7.39 21.96
CA ALA A 245 7.80 -8.19 22.30
C ALA A 245 7.57 -8.21 23.81
N PRO A 246 6.31 -8.23 24.29
CA PRO A 246 6.00 -8.34 25.70
C PRO A 246 6.68 -9.56 26.32
N GLY A 247 7.31 -9.35 27.50
CA GLY A 247 8.04 -10.39 28.22
C GLY A 247 9.53 -10.51 27.89
N LEU A 248 10.05 -9.72 26.93
CA LEU A 248 11.49 -9.62 26.63
C LEU A 248 12.13 -8.31 27.16
N LYS A 249 11.38 -7.52 27.93
CA LYS A 249 11.85 -6.29 28.59
C LYS A 249 12.54 -6.59 29.90
#